data_128fbb3b41e3016a25ce9ae08965363c
#
_entry.id   128fbb3b41e3016a25ce9ae08965363c
#
_cell.length_a   1.000
_cell.length_b   1.000
_cell.length_c   1.000
_cell.angle_alpha   90.00
_cell.angle_beta   90.00
_cell.angle_gamma   90.00
#
_symmetry.space_group_name_H-M   'P 1'
#
loop_
_entity.id
_entity.type
_entity.pdbx_description
1 polymer ?
#
loop_
_entity_poly.entity_id
_entity_poly.type
_entity_poly.pdbx_seq_one_letter_code
_entity_poly.pdbx_strand_id
1 'polypeptide(L)'
;VKVVDGVITDKFSTFVNPDVPIPFDIEKLTSINDAMVLPYPKINVILPQFLEFVGDAVLVAHNAGFDVGFIGHYAEALGLPFSPTVLDTVSLARLLLPNLNRFKLDTVAKALNISLENHHRAVDDAGATAEIFAAFVKMLRDRDIEDLDHLNELSTMDAQTIMKLPTNHVIILA
;
A
#
# COMPACT_ATOMS: atom_id res chain seq x y z
N VAL A 1 -6.25 3.50 -2.43
CA VAL A 1 -6.62 4.31 -3.62
C VAL A 1 -6.25 3.56 -4.89
N LYS A 2 -7.02 3.74 -5.95
CA LYS A 2 -6.77 3.23 -7.30
C LYS A 2 -6.06 4.30 -8.11
N VAL A 3 -4.95 3.92 -8.73
CA VAL A 3 -4.17 4.83 -9.57
C VAL A 3 -4.12 4.29 -11.00
N VAL A 4 -4.49 5.12 -11.96
CA VAL A 4 -4.43 4.80 -13.40
C VAL A 4 -3.62 5.91 -14.08
N ASP A 5 -2.59 5.53 -14.82
CA ASP A 5 -1.69 6.47 -15.51
C ASP A 5 -1.15 7.59 -14.60
N GLY A 6 -0.84 7.26 -13.33
CA GLY A 6 -0.32 8.19 -12.33
C GLY A 6 -1.37 9.10 -11.68
N VAL A 7 -2.64 8.91 -11.96
CA VAL A 7 -3.75 9.71 -11.41
C VAL A 7 -4.61 8.83 -10.49
N ILE A 8 -4.96 9.35 -9.30
CA ILE A 8 -5.93 8.69 -8.42
C ILE A 8 -7.31 8.80 -9.06
N THR A 9 -7.89 7.65 -9.45
CA THR A 9 -9.18 7.57 -10.14
C THR A 9 -10.30 7.11 -9.23
N ASP A 10 -9.99 6.38 -8.15
CA ASP A 10 -11.01 5.84 -7.25
C ASP A 10 -10.42 5.60 -5.84
N LYS A 11 -11.31 5.47 -4.85
CA LYS A 11 -10.94 5.25 -3.45
C LYS A 11 -11.86 4.22 -2.82
N PHE A 12 -11.28 3.29 -2.07
CA PHE A 12 -11.99 2.39 -1.18
C PHE A 12 -11.58 2.70 0.26
N SER A 13 -12.50 3.17 1.07
CA SER A 13 -12.24 3.51 2.47
C SER A 13 -13.46 3.20 3.30
N THR A 14 -13.28 2.43 4.37
CA THR A 14 -14.34 2.09 5.32
C THR A 14 -13.73 1.75 6.67
N PHE A 15 -14.49 1.93 7.72
CA PHE A 15 -14.19 1.26 8.99
C PHE A 15 -14.63 -0.20 8.92
N VAL A 16 -14.00 -1.01 9.75
CA VAL A 16 -14.35 -2.41 9.96
C VAL A 16 -14.59 -2.63 11.44
N ASN A 17 -15.71 -3.25 11.79
CA ASN A 17 -15.96 -3.64 13.17
C ASN A 17 -15.10 -4.88 13.49
N PRO A 18 -14.15 -4.79 14.43
CA PRO A 18 -13.23 -5.88 14.74
C PRO A 18 -13.84 -6.95 15.66
N ASP A 19 -15.07 -6.77 16.17
CA ASP A 19 -15.71 -7.61 17.20
C ASP A 19 -14.96 -7.72 18.55
N VAL A 20 -13.89 -6.99 18.70
CA VAL A 20 -13.10 -6.92 19.94
C VAL A 20 -12.81 -5.46 20.26
N PRO A 21 -12.64 -5.11 21.53
CA PRO A 21 -12.27 -3.74 21.91
C PRO A 21 -10.95 -3.31 21.26
N ILE A 22 -10.92 -2.06 20.79
CA ILE A 22 -9.68 -1.46 20.26
C ILE A 22 -8.74 -1.16 21.44
N PRO A 23 -7.50 -1.67 21.42
CA PRO A 23 -6.53 -1.36 22.47
C PRO A 23 -6.25 0.14 22.58
N PHE A 24 -6.10 0.63 23.80
CA PHE A 24 -5.86 2.06 24.06
C PHE A 24 -4.68 2.64 23.27
N ASP A 25 -3.59 1.88 23.14
CA ASP A 25 -2.41 2.33 22.39
C ASP A 25 -2.72 2.49 20.88
N ILE A 26 -3.61 1.65 20.34
CA ILE A 26 -4.06 1.75 18.94
C ILE A 26 -5.00 2.94 18.78
N GLU A 27 -5.94 3.14 19.70
CA GLU A 27 -6.78 4.33 19.69
C GLU A 27 -5.96 5.61 19.75
N LYS A 28 -4.95 5.66 20.63
CA LYS A 28 -4.04 6.81 20.74
C LYS A 28 -3.23 7.05 19.46
N LEU A 29 -2.82 5.98 18.77
CA LEU A 29 -2.04 6.08 17.53
C LEU A 29 -2.88 6.53 16.34
N THR A 30 -4.08 5.93 16.17
CA THR A 30 -4.91 6.09 14.97
C THR A 30 -6.04 7.08 15.14
N SER A 31 -6.36 7.44 16.40
CA SER A 31 -7.57 8.19 16.77
C SER A 31 -8.88 7.47 16.40
N ILE A 32 -8.84 6.14 16.23
CA ILE A 32 -10.00 5.29 15.96
C ILE A 32 -10.38 4.58 17.25
N ASN A 33 -11.64 4.71 17.66
CA ASN A 33 -12.19 4.11 18.88
C ASN A 33 -13.37 3.18 18.59
N ASP A 34 -13.79 2.42 19.59
CA ASP A 34 -14.88 1.44 19.49
C ASP A 34 -16.19 2.06 18.97
N ALA A 35 -16.55 3.27 19.42
CA ALA A 35 -17.77 3.92 18.99
C ALA A 35 -17.79 4.24 17.48
N MET A 36 -16.61 4.49 16.90
CA MET A 36 -16.47 4.79 15.48
C MET A 36 -16.64 3.55 14.61
N VAL A 37 -16.18 2.37 15.07
CA VAL A 37 -16.17 1.14 14.27
C VAL A 37 -17.42 0.27 14.48
N LEU A 38 -18.07 0.41 15.64
CA LEU A 38 -19.23 -0.41 16.02
C LEU A 38 -20.37 -0.44 14.98
N PRO A 39 -20.76 0.68 14.32
CA PRO A 39 -21.84 0.66 13.33
C PRO A 39 -21.43 0.08 11.96
N TYR A 40 -20.16 -0.25 11.76
CA TYR A 40 -19.64 -0.72 10.47
C TYR A 40 -19.67 -2.24 10.34
N PRO A 41 -19.70 -2.77 9.10
CA PRO A 41 -19.64 -4.21 8.85
C PRO A 41 -18.32 -4.82 9.34
N LYS A 42 -18.35 -6.13 9.55
CA LYS A 42 -17.18 -6.93 9.89
C LYS A 42 -16.34 -7.26 8.64
N ILE A 43 -15.14 -7.78 8.87
CA ILE A 43 -14.17 -8.10 7.81
C ILE A 43 -14.71 -9.09 6.77
N ASN A 44 -15.55 -10.04 7.17
CA ASN A 44 -16.15 -11.02 6.25
C ASN A 44 -17.11 -10.39 5.23
N VAL A 45 -17.62 -9.19 5.49
CA VAL A 45 -18.46 -8.43 4.54
C VAL A 45 -17.60 -7.47 3.70
N ILE A 46 -16.61 -6.84 4.33
CA ILE A 46 -15.78 -5.81 3.68
C ILE A 46 -14.73 -6.42 2.77
N LEU A 47 -14.08 -7.53 3.19
CA LEU A 47 -12.97 -8.09 2.43
C LEU A 47 -13.36 -8.54 1.02
N PRO A 48 -14.50 -9.21 0.76
CA PRO A 48 -14.92 -9.51 -0.61
C PRO A 48 -15.07 -8.27 -1.49
N GLN A 49 -15.64 -7.18 -0.95
CA GLN A 49 -15.81 -5.91 -1.67
C GLN A 49 -14.45 -5.25 -1.97
N PHE A 50 -13.52 -5.34 -1.02
CA PHE A 50 -12.18 -4.85 -1.21
C PHE A 50 -11.43 -5.65 -2.28
N LEU A 51 -11.54 -6.99 -2.28
CA LEU A 51 -10.93 -7.84 -3.32
C LEU A 51 -11.53 -7.59 -4.71
N GLU A 52 -12.83 -7.32 -4.78
CA GLU A 52 -13.48 -6.89 -6.03
C GLU A 52 -12.93 -5.53 -6.52
N PHE A 53 -12.75 -4.57 -5.60
CA PHE A 53 -12.13 -3.28 -5.92
C PHE A 53 -10.68 -3.43 -6.40
N VAL A 54 -9.91 -4.35 -5.83
CA VAL A 54 -8.55 -4.67 -6.24
C VAL A 54 -8.52 -5.30 -7.63
N GLY A 55 -9.38 -6.29 -7.89
CA GLY A 55 -9.40 -7.04 -9.14
C GLY A 55 -8.04 -7.70 -9.42
N ASP A 56 -7.51 -7.47 -10.60
CA ASP A 56 -6.22 -7.96 -11.09
C ASP A 56 -5.08 -6.92 -10.99
N ALA A 57 -5.34 -5.80 -10.31
CA ALA A 57 -4.35 -4.74 -10.17
C ALA A 57 -3.15 -5.17 -9.32
N VAL A 58 -2.00 -4.56 -9.56
CA VAL A 58 -0.83 -4.69 -8.70
C VAL A 58 -1.07 -3.91 -7.40
N LEU A 59 -0.79 -4.53 -6.27
CA LEU A 59 -0.84 -3.88 -4.97
C LEU A 59 0.49 -3.16 -4.70
N VAL A 60 0.39 -1.92 -4.27
CA VAL A 60 1.54 -1.12 -3.86
C VAL A 60 1.31 -0.66 -2.42
N ALA A 61 2.30 -0.85 -1.55
CA ALA A 61 2.23 -0.39 -0.18
C ALA A 61 3.59 0.05 0.36
N HIS A 62 3.57 0.80 1.45
CA HIS A 62 4.78 1.18 2.18
C HIS A 62 5.00 0.22 3.35
N ASN A 63 5.94 -0.73 3.22
CA ASN A 63 6.11 -1.91 4.07
C ASN A 63 5.01 -2.96 3.81
N ALA A 64 4.83 -3.30 2.54
CA ALA A 64 3.74 -4.11 2.00
C ALA A 64 3.50 -5.46 2.71
N GLY A 65 4.54 -6.05 3.30
CA GLY A 65 4.41 -7.31 4.04
C GLY A 65 3.39 -7.26 5.18
N PHE A 66 3.21 -6.10 5.80
CA PHE A 66 2.22 -5.90 6.86
C PHE A 66 0.79 -5.97 6.30
N ASP A 67 0.49 -5.15 5.30
CA ASP A 67 -0.86 -5.04 4.71
C ASP A 67 -1.29 -6.33 4.01
N VAL A 68 -0.41 -6.85 3.16
CA VAL A 68 -0.65 -8.08 2.39
C VAL A 68 -0.78 -9.30 3.31
N GLY A 69 0.04 -9.36 4.36
CA GLY A 69 -0.05 -10.42 5.37
C GLY A 69 -1.39 -10.40 6.11
N PHE A 70 -1.86 -9.23 6.50
CA PHE A 70 -3.17 -9.07 7.15
C PHE A 70 -4.33 -9.46 6.23
N ILE A 71 -4.35 -8.96 4.99
CA ILE A 71 -5.37 -9.29 4.00
C ILE A 71 -5.35 -10.78 3.68
N GLY A 72 -4.16 -11.36 3.46
CA GLY A 72 -3.97 -12.78 3.16
C GLY A 72 -4.49 -13.69 4.27
N HIS A 73 -4.21 -13.36 5.53
CA HIS A 73 -4.70 -14.09 6.68
C HIS A 73 -6.25 -14.20 6.70
N TYR A 74 -6.93 -13.09 6.50
CA TYR A 74 -8.39 -13.07 6.49
C TYR A 74 -8.98 -13.67 5.20
N ALA A 75 -8.32 -13.50 4.06
CA ALA A 75 -8.74 -14.12 2.80
C ALA A 75 -8.70 -15.66 2.92
N GLU A 76 -7.61 -16.21 3.48
CA GLU A 76 -7.49 -17.63 3.76
C GLU A 76 -8.59 -18.15 4.71
N ALA A 77 -8.81 -17.43 5.83
CA ALA A 77 -9.84 -17.77 6.81
C ALA A 77 -11.25 -17.76 6.22
N LEU A 78 -11.52 -16.97 5.20
CA LEU A 78 -12.81 -16.85 4.50
C LEU A 78 -12.87 -17.71 3.22
N GLY A 79 -11.80 -18.45 2.88
CA GLY A 79 -11.74 -19.24 1.65
C GLY A 79 -11.74 -18.40 0.36
N LEU A 80 -11.28 -17.15 0.43
CA LEU A 80 -11.22 -16.24 -0.70
C LEU A 80 -9.86 -16.34 -1.40
N PRO A 81 -9.80 -16.36 -2.75
CA PRO A 81 -8.55 -16.37 -3.46
C PRO A 81 -7.84 -15.00 -3.28
N PHE A 82 -6.55 -15.02 -2.89
CA PHE A 82 -5.74 -13.83 -2.77
C PHE A 82 -4.28 -14.16 -3.08
N SER A 83 -3.85 -13.80 -4.27
CA SER A 83 -2.48 -14.02 -4.76
C SER A 83 -2.04 -12.82 -5.60
N PRO A 84 -1.94 -11.63 -5.01
CA PRO A 84 -1.63 -10.41 -5.74
C PRO A 84 -0.16 -10.34 -6.15
N THR A 85 0.11 -9.60 -7.21
CA THR A 85 1.44 -9.01 -7.44
C THR A 85 1.61 -7.81 -6.52
N VAL A 86 2.74 -7.71 -5.84
CA VAL A 86 2.98 -6.70 -4.80
C VAL A 86 4.27 -5.92 -5.07
N LEU A 87 4.22 -4.60 -4.94
CA LEU A 87 5.37 -3.71 -4.93
C LEU A 87 5.48 -3.03 -3.56
N ASP A 88 6.68 -3.10 -2.97
CA ASP A 88 6.98 -2.44 -1.70
C ASP A 88 7.78 -1.15 -1.92
N THR A 89 7.18 -0.01 -1.58
CA THR A 89 7.87 1.29 -1.73
C THR A 89 9.02 1.48 -0.74
N VAL A 90 9.13 0.71 0.34
CA VAL A 90 10.33 0.70 1.21
C VAL A 90 11.51 0.09 0.47
N SER A 91 11.30 -1.02 -0.25
CA SER A 91 12.34 -1.64 -1.07
C SER A 91 12.79 -0.72 -2.20
N LEU A 92 11.84 -0.07 -2.89
CA LEU A 92 12.14 0.95 -3.90
C LEU A 92 12.89 2.15 -3.31
N ALA A 93 12.50 2.62 -2.13
CA ALA A 93 13.18 3.72 -1.46
C ALA A 93 14.63 3.39 -1.12
N ARG A 94 14.92 2.18 -0.67
CA ARG A 94 16.30 1.73 -0.39
C ARG A 94 17.17 1.75 -1.65
N LEU A 95 16.60 1.39 -2.79
CA LEU A 95 17.29 1.40 -4.07
C LEU A 95 17.50 2.83 -4.60
N LEU A 96 16.44 3.65 -4.58
CA LEU A 96 16.41 4.94 -5.26
C LEU A 96 16.93 6.10 -4.41
N LEU A 97 16.87 5.97 -3.08
CA LEU A 97 17.27 6.97 -2.09
C LEU A 97 18.32 6.40 -1.11
N PRO A 98 19.47 5.90 -1.60
CA PRO A 98 20.44 5.15 -0.78
C PRO A 98 21.06 5.99 0.36
N ASN A 99 20.94 7.32 0.30
CA ASN A 99 21.48 8.22 1.31
C ASN A 99 20.54 8.44 2.51
N LEU A 100 19.35 7.85 2.51
CA LEU A 100 18.44 7.90 3.66
C LEU A 100 18.85 6.88 4.72
N ASN A 101 18.84 7.32 5.98
CA ASN A 101 19.12 6.45 7.12
C ASN A 101 17.87 5.70 7.64
N ARG A 102 16.69 6.14 7.24
CA ARG A 102 15.39 5.59 7.64
C ARG A 102 14.41 5.67 6.48
N PHE A 103 13.56 4.66 6.37
CA PHE A 103 12.61 4.50 5.27
C PHE A 103 11.15 4.45 5.76
N LYS A 104 10.84 5.23 6.82
CA LYS A 104 9.45 5.45 7.21
C LYS A 104 8.74 6.33 6.18
N LEU A 105 7.42 6.21 6.07
CA LEU A 105 6.61 6.94 5.11
C LEU A 105 6.86 8.46 5.17
N ASP A 106 6.86 9.04 6.36
CA ASP A 106 7.13 10.45 6.63
C ASP A 106 8.53 10.89 6.13
N THR A 107 9.53 10.05 6.36
CA THR A 107 10.91 10.32 5.97
C THR A 107 11.08 10.31 4.45
N VAL A 108 10.47 9.32 3.78
CA VAL A 108 10.51 9.18 2.33
C VAL A 108 9.70 10.30 1.65
N ALA A 109 8.50 10.59 2.13
CA ALA A 109 7.67 11.70 1.65
C ALA A 109 8.43 13.03 1.73
N LYS A 110 9.04 13.31 2.89
CA LYS A 110 9.85 14.52 3.08
C LYS A 110 11.04 14.60 2.12
N ALA A 111 11.74 13.50 1.89
CA ALA A 111 12.88 13.47 0.97
C ALA A 111 12.48 13.75 -0.49
N LEU A 112 11.24 13.42 -0.86
CA LEU A 112 10.67 13.67 -2.17
C LEU A 112 9.85 14.97 -2.27
N ASN A 113 9.81 15.78 -1.19
CA ASN A 113 8.99 17.00 -1.06
C ASN A 113 7.47 16.73 -1.25
N ILE A 114 7.01 15.57 -0.80
CA ILE A 114 5.60 15.18 -0.80
C ILE A 114 4.99 15.57 0.56
N SER A 115 3.83 16.23 0.53
CA SER A 115 3.10 16.61 1.74
C SER A 115 2.42 15.38 2.34
N LEU A 116 2.53 15.22 3.66
CA LEU A 116 1.87 14.17 4.41
C LEU A 116 0.95 14.83 5.44
N GLU A 117 -0.29 15.09 5.04
CA GLU A 117 -1.32 15.63 5.92
C GLU A 117 -2.05 14.49 6.64
N ASN A 118 -2.48 14.72 7.88
CA ASN A 118 -3.22 13.77 8.70
C ASN A 118 -2.60 12.35 8.78
N HIS A 119 -1.30 12.29 8.98
CA HIS A 119 -0.58 11.02 9.15
C HIS A 119 -1.28 10.09 10.17
N HIS A 120 -1.27 8.76 9.88
CA HIS A 120 -2.03 7.69 10.55
C HIS A 120 -3.52 7.62 10.17
N ARG A 121 -3.92 8.28 9.09
CA ARG A 121 -5.19 8.02 8.41
C ARG A 121 -4.93 7.26 7.13
N ALA A 122 -5.43 6.02 7.03
CA ALA A 122 -5.14 5.11 5.92
C ALA A 122 -5.30 5.73 4.52
N VAL A 123 -6.35 6.53 4.31
CA VAL A 123 -6.58 7.18 3.00
C VAL A 123 -5.52 8.23 2.67
N ASP A 124 -5.08 9.00 3.68
CA ASP A 124 -4.09 10.05 3.49
C ASP A 124 -2.69 9.42 3.30
N ASP A 125 -2.37 8.38 4.07
CA ASP A 125 -1.15 7.59 3.92
C ASP A 125 -1.11 6.87 2.55
N ALA A 126 -2.24 6.33 2.07
CA ALA A 126 -2.36 5.77 0.73
C ALA A 126 -2.17 6.84 -0.37
N GLY A 127 -2.69 8.05 -0.17
CA GLY A 127 -2.49 9.18 -1.08
C GLY A 127 -1.01 9.54 -1.20
N ALA A 128 -0.32 9.73 -0.07
CA ALA A 128 1.10 10.02 -0.04
C ALA A 128 1.94 8.87 -0.64
N THR A 129 1.57 7.62 -0.37
CA THR A 129 2.23 6.44 -0.96
C THR A 129 2.05 6.42 -2.48
N ALA A 130 0.89 6.85 -3.00
CA ALA A 130 0.65 6.99 -4.44
C ALA A 130 1.61 8.02 -5.09
N GLU A 131 1.79 9.17 -4.46
CA GLU A 131 2.71 10.20 -4.93
C GLU A 131 4.17 9.73 -4.87
N ILE A 132 4.57 9.04 -3.79
CA ILE A 132 5.89 8.42 -3.65
C ILE A 132 6.12 7.41 -4.77
N PHE A 133 5.14 6.54 -5.02
CA PHE A 133 5.24 5.54 -6.09
C PHE A 133 5.36 6.20 -7.47
N ALA A 134 4.58 7.24 -7.76
CA ALA A 134 4.68 7.99 -9.01
C ALA A 134 6.07 8.62 -9.19
N ALA A 135 6.65 9.20 -8.12
CA ALA A 135 8.00 9.74 -8.13
C ALA A 135 9.04 8.63 -8.40
N PHE A 136 8.89 7.47 -7.78
CA PHE A 136 9.79 6.33 -8.00
C PHE A 136 9.71 5.78 -9.43
N VAL A 137 8.50 5.66 -9.99
CA VAL A 137 8.31 5.24 -11.40
C VAL A 137 9.04 6.21 -12.34
N LYS A 138 8.95 7.52 -12.09
CA LYS A 138 9.69 8.51 -12.86
C LYS A 138 11.21 8.30 -12.73
N MET A 139 11.71 8.14 -11.50
CA MET A 139 13.15 7.91 -11.25
C MET A 139 13.67 6.62 -11.90
N LEU A 140 12.85 5.57 -11.95
CA LEU A 140 13.19 4.31 -12.63
C LEU A 140 13.27 4.51 -14.14
N ARG A 141 12.29 5.19 -14.74
CA ARG A 141 12.30 5.53 -16.18
C ARG A 141 13.50 6.39 -16.56
N ASP A 142 13.86 7.37 -15.72
CA ASP A 142 15.03 8.22 -15.94
C ASP A 142 16.37 7.41 -15.90
N ARG A 143 16.32 6.16 -15.42
CA ARG A 143 17.44 5.20 -15.38
C ARG A 143 17.29 4.07 -16.41
N ASP A 144 16.37 4.17 -17.36
CA ASP A 144 16.01 3.14 -18.34
C ASP A 144 15.57 1.79 -17.72
N ILE A 145 14.99 1.84 -16.50
CA ILE A 145 14.42 0.68 -15.81
C ILE A 145 12.92 0.67 -16.05
N GLU A 146 12.45 -0.21 -16.94
CA GLU A 146 11.06 -0.23 -17.38
C GLU A 146 10.27 -1.46 -16.90
N ASP A 147 10.96 -2.47 -16.35
CA ASP A 147 10.33 -3.69 -15.87
C ASP A 147 10.88 -4.17 -14.52
N LEU A 148 10.11 -5.06 -13.88
CA LEU A 148 10.45 -5.60 -12.56
C LEU A 148 11.61 -6.60 -12.61
N ASP A 149 11.86 -7.24 -13.74
CA ASP A 149 13.00 -8.14 -13.91
C ASP A 149 14.31 -7.36 -13.77
N HIS A 150 14.42 -6.24 -14.47
CA HIS A 150 15.57 -5.36 -14.39
C HIS A 150 15.70 -4.77 -12.97
N LEU A 151 14.58 -4.40 -12.34
CA LEU A 151 14.59 -3.93 -10.95
C LEU A 151 15.05 -5.02 -9.98
N ASN A 152 14.67 -6.27 -10.23
CA ASN A 152 15.02 -7.42 -9.41
C ASN A 152 16.52 -7.77 -9.51
N GLU A 153 17.13 -7.59 -10.66
CA GLU A 153 18.59 -7.72 -10.85
C GLU A 153 19.38 -6.69 -10.05
N LEU A 154 18.83 -5.47 -9.88
CA LEU A 154 19.47 -4.37 -9.17
C LEU A 154 19.15 -4.33 -7.67
N SER A 155 18.06 -4.92 -7.26
CA SER A 155 17.64 -5.03 -5.87
C SER A 155 17.56 -6.51 -5.49
N THR A 156 17.85 -6.90 -4.29
CA THR A 156 17.61 -8.27 -3.79
C THR A 156 16.12 -8.57 -3.57
N MET A 157 15.24 -8.03 -4.41
CA MET A 157 13.81 -8.31 -4.36
C MET A 157 13.54 -9.73 -4.83
N ASP A 158 12.61 -10.42 -4.17
CA ASP A 158 12.28 -11.82 -4.43
C ASP A 158 11.86 -12.03 -5.90
N ALA A 159 12.46 -13.04 -6.54
CA ALA A 159 12.30 -13.37 -7.96
C ALA A 159 10.86 -13.80 -8.38
N GLN A 160 9.92 -13.89 -7.44
CA GLN A 160 8.54 -14.28 -7.73
C GLN A 160 7.69 -13.16 -8.35
N THR A 161 8.23 -11.94 -8.46
CA THR A 161 7.49 -10.77 -8.93
C THR A 161 7.99 -10.29 -10.30
N ILE A 162 8.06 -11.20 -11.27
CA ILE A 162 8.48 -10.89 -12.65
C ILE A 162 7.30 -10.29 -13.40
N MET A 163 7.23 -8.95 -13.49
CA MET A 163 6.25 -8.25 -14.33
C MET A 163 6.79 -6.90 -14.78
N LYS A 164 6.35 -6.46 -15.94
CA LYS A 164 6.53 -5.07 -16.39
C LYS A 164 5.94 -4.14 -15.34
N LEU A 165 6.64 -3.04 -15.02
CA LEU A 165 6.12 -2.05 -14.08
C LEU A 165 4.74 -1.60 -14.57
N PRO A 166 3.67 -1.86 -13.82
CA PRO A 166 2.34 -1.43 -14.18
C PRO A 166 2.27 0.08 -13.97
N THR A 167 2.44 0.82 -15.03
CA THR A 167 2.35 2.28 -14.98
C THR A 167 0.94 2.77 -15.12
N ASN A 168 0.03 1.87 -15.48
CA ASN A 168 -1.31 2.22 -15.90
C ASN A 168 -2.41 1.77 -14.93
N HIS A 169 -2.15 0.84 -14.02
CA HIS A 169 -3.19 0.41 -13.09
C HIS A 169 -2.60 -0.24 -11.82
N VAL A 170 -2.67 0.46 -10.71
CA VAL A 170 -2.23 -0.05 -9.40
C VAL A 170 -3.23 0.29 -8.30
N ILE A 171 -3.26 -0.50 -7.25
CA ILE A 171 -3.96 -0.19 -5.99
C ILE A 171 -2.92 0.11 -4.92
N ILE A 172 -3.03 1.25 -4.30
CA ILE A 172 -2.18 1.68 -3.19
C ILE A 172 -2.89 1.35 -1.88
N LEU A 173 -2.19 0.60 -1.04
CA LEU A 173 -2.61 0.27 0.33
C LEU A 173 -1.96 1.23 1.34
N ALA A 174 -2.58 1.35 2.51
CA ALA A 174 -2.03 2.02 3.68
C ALA A 174 -2.70 1.56 4.97
#